data_937ab7d0d0b0e4589cf9d0949a9449e1
#
_entry.id   937ab7d0d0b0e4589cf9d0949a9449e1
#
_cell.length_a   1.000
_cell.length_b   1.000
_cell.length_c   1.000
_cell.angle_alpha   90.00
_cell.angle_beta   90.00
_cell.angle_gamma   90.00
#
_symmetry.space_group_name_H-M   'P 1'
#
loop_
_entity.id
_entity.type
_entity.pdbx_description
1 polymer ?
#
loop_
_entity_poly.entity_id
_entity_poly.type
_entity_poly.pdbx_seq_one_letter_code
_entity_poly.pdbx_strand_id
1 'polypeptide(L)'
;MKVFGVSEGDVTQEMRRRAKVINFGILYGMGVNALKDALGTDRKEAQIFYDNYFEQFPKIEGYLDGVIEEVKNNGYTTTLFGRRRYFPGIRSPLPFIKAMAERMAINAPIQGTSADLIKIAILRVDEYLAKHKLQNSVRLVLQVHDELVFEVKKDVEQKILDDIIEIMKKCIPGDFLK
;
A
#
# COMPACT_ATOMS: atom_id res chain seq x y z
N MET A 1 9.78 1.13 20.46
CA MET A 1 9.02 1.84 19.40
C MET A 1 7.62 2.18 19.90
N LYS A 2 6.96 3.18 19.35
CA LYS A 2 5.68 3.75 19.85
C LYS A 2 4.62 2.71 20.25
N VAL A 3 4.39 1.67 19.44
CA VAL A 3 3.35 0.64 19.69
C VAL A 3 3.63 -0.24 20.92
N PHE A 4 4.88 -0.44 21.29
CA PHE A 4 5.28 -1.30 22.44
C PHE A 4 5.86 -0.52 23.61
N GLY A 5 5.98 0.80 23.51
CA GLY A 5 6.55 1.65 24.56
C GLY A 5 8.01 1.39 24.89
N VAL A 6 8.78 0.80 23.96
CA VAL A 6 10.20 0.43 24.18
C VAL A 6 11.15 1.34 23.39
N SER A 7 12.41 1.46 23.86
CA SER A 7 13.46 2.20 23.15
C SER A 7 13.89 1.48 21.87
N GLU A 8 14.54 2.18 20.95
CA GLU A 8 14.93 1.62 19.65
C GLU A 8 15.91 0.45 19.78
N GLY A 9 16.79 0.50 20.77
CA GLY A 9 17.78 -0.55 21.06
C GLY A 9 17.18 -1.84 21.64
N ASP A 10 15.99 -1.73 22.25
CA ASP A 10 15.32 -2.86 22.94
C ASP A 10 14.33 -3.61 22.03
N VAL A 11 14.25 -3.22 20.72
CA VAL A 11 13.31 -3.82 19.79
C VAL A 11 13.75 -5.21 19.36
N THR A 12 13.05 -6.23 19.83
CA THR A 12 13.30 -7.62 19.44
C THR A 12 12.76 -7.93 18.03
N GLN A 13 13.25 -9.02 17.44
CA GLN A 13 12.75 -9.50 16.15
C GLN A 13 11.25 -9.87 16.20
N GLU A 14 10.80 -10.44 17.33
CA GLU A 14 9.40 -10.76 17.56
C GLU A 14 8.53 -9.49 17.64
N MET A 15 8.98 -8.44 18.32
CA MET A 15 8.30 -7.15 18.34
C MET A 15 8.19 -6.55 16.93
N ARG A 16 9.21 -6.68 16.08
CA ARG A 16 9.15 -6.25 14.68
C ARG A 16 8.12 -7.05 13.89
N ARG A 17 8.05 -8.37 14.10
CA ARG A 17 7.05 -9.24 13.47
C ARG A 17 5.64 -8.84 13.88
N ARG A 18 5.39 -8.69 15.19
CA ARG A 18 4.09 -8.26 15.74
C ARG A 18 3.70 -6.87 15.25
N ALA A 19 4.63 -5.91 15.22
CA ALA A 19 4.38 -4.57 14.70
C ALA A 19 3.94 -4.58 13.23
N LYS A 20 4.55 -5.44 12.39
CA LYS A 20 4.11 -5.61 11.01
C LYS A 20 2.69 -6.17 10.92
N VAL A 21 2.37 -7.20 11.73
CA VAL A 21 1.03 -7.80 11.77
C VAL A 21 -0.01 -6.75 12.18
N ILE A 22 0.26 -5.98 13.24
CA ILE A 22 -0.63 -4.92 13.73
C ILE A 22 -0.81 -3.84 12.63
N ASN A 23 0.28 -3.29 12.13
CA ASN A 23 0.24 -2.17 11.18
C ASN A 23 -0.46 -2.55 9.87
N PHE A 24 -0.04 -3.64 9.23
CA PHE A 24 -0.66 -4.08 7.98
C PHE A 24 -2.07 -4.63 8.21
N GLY A 25 -2.29 -5.36 9.31
CA GLY A 25 -3.61 -5.89 9.63
C GLY A 25 -4.65 -4.79 9.78
N ILE A 26 -4.37 -3.77 10.58
CA ILE A 26 -5.29 -2.64 10.79
C ILE A 26 -5.50 -1.85 9.49
N LEU A 27 -4.43 -1.55 8.75
CA LEU A 27 -4.54 -0.87 7.45
C LEU A 27 -5.37 -1.65 6.42
N TYR A 28 -5.43 -2.97 6.54
CA TYR A 28 -6.27 -3.82 5.71
C TYR A 28 -7.64 -4.13 6.32
N GLY A 29 -8.06 -3.36 7.34
CA GLY A 29 -9.38 -3.48 7.95
C GLY A 29 -9.54 -4.68 8.88
N MET A 30 -8.45 -5.17 9.45
CA MET A 30 -8.49 -6.23 10.46
C MET A 30 -9.07 -5.68 11.76
N GLY A 31 -10.15 -6.26 12.26
CA GLY A 31 -10.68 -5.95 13.59
C GLY A 31 -10.00 -6.76 14.70
N VAL A 32 -10.35 -6.45 15.96
CA VAL A 32 -9.72 -7.02 17.17
C VAL A 32 -9.70 -8.56 17.19
N ASN A 33 -10.77 -9.23 16.75
CA ASN A 33 -10.81 -10.70 16.76
C ASN A 33 -9.78 -11.32 15.80
N ALA A 34 -9.69 -10.78 14.58
CA ALA A 34 -8.70 -11.24 13.61
C ALA A 34 -7.27 -10.87 14.03
N LEU A 35 -7.09 -9.72 14.70
CA LEU A 35 -5.81 -9.31 15.27
C LEU A 35 -5.38 -10.25 16.39
N LYS A 36 -6.29 -10.64 17.28
CA LYS A 36 -6.07 -11.66 18.31
C LYS A 36 -5.53 -12.97 17.72
N ASP A 37 -6.20 -13.48 16.70
CA ASP A 37 -5.81 -14.73 16.04
C ASP A 37 -4.46 -14.61 15.32
N ALA A 38 -4.19 -13.49 14.66
CA ALA A 38 -2.94 -13.23 13.95
C ALA A 38 -1.73 -13.05 14.89
N LEU A 39 -1.96 -12.53 16.11
CA LEU A 39 -0.92 -12.34 17.12
C LEU A 39 -0.75 -13.56 18.04
N GLY A 40 -1.69 -14.53 18.02
CA GLY A 40 -1.73 -15.66 18.93
C GLY A 40 -1.90 -15.24 20.39
N THR A 41 -2.73 -14.23 20.64
CA THR A 41 -2.95 -13.64 21.97
C THR A 41 -4.41 -13.72 22.39
N ASP A 42 -4.76 -13.19 23.57
CA ASP A 42 -6.15 -13.07 23.99
C ASP A 42 -6.82 -11.80 23.44
N ARG A 43 -8.16 -11.73 23.61
CA ARG A 43 -8.93 -10.60 23.09
C ARG A 43 -8.63 -9.26 23.80
N LYS A 44 -8.27 -9.32 25.09
CA LYS A 44 -7.99 -8.11 25.87
C LYS A 44 -6.68 -7.49 25.41
N GLU A 45 -5.64 -8.31 25.25
CA GLU A 45 -4.35 -7.86 24.74
C GLU A 45 -4.48 -7.33 23.30
N ALA A 46 -5.22 -8.02 22.43
CA ALA A 46 -5.48 -7.55 21.07
C ALA A 46 -6.26 -6.22 21.04
N GLN A 47 -7.21 -6.02 21.96
CA GLN A 47 -7.92 -4.75 22.09
C GLN A 47 -6.97 -3.63 22.49
N ILE A 48 -6.09 -3.85 23.48
CA ILE A 48 -5.09 -2.86 23.90
C ILE A 48 -4.19 -2.46 22.73
N PHE A 49 -3.71 -3.42 21.94
CA PHE A 49 -2.90 -3.10 20.75
C PHE A 49 -3.68 -2.31 19.72
N TYR A 50 -4.94 -2.63 19.51
CA TYR A 50 -5.82 -1.95 18.56
C TYR A 50 -6.07 -0.49 18.98
N ASP A 51 -6.42 -0.26 20.24
CA ASP A 51 -6.69 1.06 20.80
C ASP A 51 -5.43 1.92 20.82
N ASN A 52 -4.30 1.39 21.29
CA ASN A 52 -3.00 2.06 21.28
C ASN A 52 -2.56 2.44 19.87
N TYR A 53 -2.89 1.63 18.85
CA TYR A 53 -2.56 1.95 17.47
C TYR A 53 -3.27 3.22 17.01
N PHE A 54 -4.57 3.34 17.23
CA PHE A 54 -5.32 4.52 16.84
C PHE A 54 -5.03 5.75 17.71
N GLU A 55 -4.75 5.56 18.99
CA GLU A 55 -4.25 6.63 19.85
C GLU A 55 -2.93 7.23 19.32
N GLN A 56 -2.02 6.37 18.85
CA GLN A 56 -0.76 6.82 18.25
C GLN A 56 -0.89 7.38 16.83
N PHE A 57 -1.89 6.93 16.08
CA PHE A 57 -2.10 7.29 14.68
C PHE A 57 -3.56 7.73 14.36
N PRO A 58 -4.07 8.79 15.01
CA PRO A 58 -5.47 9.20 14.87
C PRO A 58 -5.86 9.59 13.44
N LYS A 59 -4.91 10.08 12.63
CA LYS A 59 -5.15 10.38 11.22
C LYS A 59 -5.44 9.14 10.37
N ILE A 60 -4.94 7.96 10.78
CA ILE A 60 -5.23 6.71 10.09
C ILE A 60 -6.68 6.31 10.34
N GLU A 61 -7.18 6.42 11.57
CA GLU A 61 -8.58 6.16 11.90
C GLU A 61 -9.52 7.01 11.04
N GLY A 62 -9.30 8.33 11.04
CA GLY A 62 -10.09 9.24 10.22
C GLY A 62 -10.04 8.95 8.72
N TYR A 63 -8.89 8.49 8.21
CA TYR A 63 -8.76 8.04 6.82
C TYR A 63 -9.60 6.78 6.55
N LEU A 64 -9.53 5.78 7.42
CA LEU A 64 -10.28 4.52 7.26
C LEU A 64 -11.79 4.78 7.28
N ASP A 65 -12.26 5.59 8.21
CA ASP A 65 -13.67 5.99 8.33
C ASP A 65 -14.13 6.78 7.10
N GLY A 66 -13.31 7.72 6.63
CA GLY A 66 -13.58 8.49 5.42
C GLY A 66 -13.72 7.62 4.18
N VAL A 67 -12.89 6.60 4.00
CA VAL A 67 -12.99 5.64 2.89
C VAL A 67 -14.27 4.82 3.00
N ILE A 68 -14.66 4.39 4.21
CA ILE A 68 -15.89 3.64 4.44
C ILE A 68 -17.11 4.52 4.11
N GLU A 69 -17.11 5.77 4.51
CA GLU A 69 -18.17 6.73 4.20
C GLU A 69 -18.25 6.99 2.69
N GLU A 70 -17.13 7.25 2.03
CA GLU A 70 -17.05 7.42 0.58
C GLU A 70 -17.68 6.23 -0.17
N VAL A 71 -17.29 5.01 0.19
CA VAL A 71 -17.81 3.83 -0.51
C VAL A 71 -19.28 3.56 -0.23
N LYS A 72 -19.80 3.86 0.96
CA LYS A 72 -21.22 3.77 1.28
C LYS A 72 -22.06 4.73 0.45
N ASN A 73 -21.57 5.95 0.25
CA ASN A 73 -22.26 6.98 -0.50
C ASN A 73 -22.18 6.73 -2.01
N ASN A 74 -20.98 6.48 -2.52
CA ASN A 74 -20.70 6.43 -3.96
C ASN A 74 -20.79 5.02 -4.57
N GLY A 75 -20.61 3.96 -3.75
CA GLY A 75 -20.52 2.58 -4.20
C GLY A 75 -19.15 2.20 -4.75
N TYR A 76 -18.18 3.11 -4.73
CA TYR A 76 -16.80 2.90 -5.19
C TYR A 76 -15.82 3.74 -4.36
N THR A 77 -14.55 3.37 -4.42
CA THR A 77 -13.42 4.20 -3.97
C THR A 77 -12.53 4.56 -5.16
N THR A 78 -11.66 5.56 -4.99
CA THR A 78 -10.75 6.04 -6.03
C THR A 78 -9.29 5.89 -5.60
N THR A 79 -8.41 5.61 -6.57
CA THR A 79 -6.97 5.76 -6.36
C THR A 79 -6.57 7.23 -6.38
N LEU A 80 -5.33 7.54 -6.00
CA LEU A 80 -4.73 8.86 -6.13
C LEU A 80 -4.85 9.45 -7.55
N PHE A 81 -4.87 8.58 -8.56
CA PHE A 81 -4.97 8.94 -9.98
C PHE A 81 -6.40 8.90 -10.52
N GLY A 82 -7.42 8.78 -9.64
CA GLY A 82 -8.83 8.82 -10.02
C GLY A 82 -9.40 7.52 -10.58
N ARG A 83 -8.65 6.42 -10.60
CA ARG A 83 -9.17 5.12 -11.03
C ARG A 83 -10.15 4.57 -10.00
N ARG A 84 -11.35 4.22 -10.43
CA ARG A 84 -12.44 3.75 -9.57
C ARG A 84 -12.43 2.23 -9.41
N ARG A 85 -12.75 1.77 -8.19
CA ARG A 85 -13.08 0.38 -7.90
C ARG A 85 -14.45 0.32 -7.23
N TYR A 86 -15.37 -0.43 -7.81
CA TYR A 86 -16.75 -0.58 -7.34
C TYR A 86 -16.89 -1.73 -6.34
N PHE A 87 -17.81 -1.56 -5.37
CA PHE A 87 -18.07 -2.51 -4.29
C PHE A 87 -19.58 -2.82 -4.19
N PRO A 88 -20.15 -3.67 -5.07
CA PRO A 88 -21.58 -3.97 -5.03
C PRO A 88 -22.06 -4.50 -3.67
N GLY A 89 -21.18 -5.23 -2.95
CA GLY A 89 -21.48 -5.78 -1.63
C GLY A 89 -21.63 -4.76 -0.50
N ILE A 90 -21.25 -3.47 -0.70
CA ILE A 90 -21.32 -2.44 0.36
C ILE A 90 -22.76 -2.16 0.82
N ARG A 91 -23.74 -2.36 -0.07
CA ARG A 91 -25.18 -2.19 0.20
C ARG A 91 -25.90 -3.50 0.51
N SER A 92 -25.16 -4.58 0.69
CA SER A 92 -25.76 -5.89 1.00
C SER A 92 -26.47 -5.87 2.36
N PRO A 93 -27.65 -6.47 2.49
CA PRO A 93 -28.33 -6.68 3.77
C PRO A 93 -27.60 -7.72 4.64
N LEU A 94 -26.71 -8.53 4.06
CA LEU A 94 -25.97 -9.57 4.78
C LEU A 94 -24.72 -8.97 5.43
N PRO A 95 -24.62 -8.99 6.79
CA PRO A 95 -23.55 -8.32 7.51
C PRO A 95 -22.15 -8.76 7.10
N PHE A 96 -21.94 -10.05 6.81
CA PHE A 96 -20.61 -10.56 6.43
C PHE A 96 -20.19 -10.09 5.05
N ILE A 97 -21.10 -9.95 4.08
CA ILE A 97 -20.82 -9.41 2.73
C ILE A 97 -20.46 -7.94 2.84
N LYS A 98 -21.23 -7.19 3.64
CA LYS A 98 -20.96 -5.78 3.88
C LYS A 98 -19.60 -5.57 4.53
N ALA A 99 -19.29 -6.30 5.61
CA ALA A 99 -18.00 -6.22 6.29
C ALA A 99 -16.82 -6.62 5.37
N MET A 100 -17.02 -7.59 4.49
CA MET A 100 -16.01 -7.94 3.47
C MET A 100 -15.80 -6.81 2.47
N ALA A 101 -16.87 -6.19 1.99
CA ALA A 101 -16.80 -5.05 1.07
C ALA A 101 -16.12 -3.84 1.72
N GLU A 102 -16.40 -3.52 2.99
CA GLU A 102 -15.75 -2.46 3.76
C GLU A 102 -14.24 -2.70 3.87
N ARG A 103 -13.79 -3.90 4.24
CA ARG A 103 -12.35 -4.25 4.29
C ARG A 103 -11.67 -4.11 2.92
N MET A 104 -12.32 -4.58 1.87
CA MET A 104 -11.78 -4.45 0.51
C MET A 104 -11.72 -2.98 0.06
N ALA A 105 -12.69 -2.15 0.46
CA ALA A 105 -12.74 -0.74 0.13
C ALA A 105 -11.61 0.04 0.81
N ILE A 106 -11.33 -0.22 2.09
CA ILE A 106 -10.24 0.39 2.84
C ILE A 106 -8.88 0.19 2.14
N ASN A 107 -8.63 -1.01 1.64
CA ASN A 107 -7.36 -1.35 1.02
C ASN A 107 -7.24 -0.85 -0.44
N ALA A 108 -8.36 -0.71 -1.15
CA ALA A 108 -8.38 -0.44 -2.58
C ALA A 108 -7.69 0.86 -3.01
N PRO A 109 -7.82 2.01 -2.33
CA PRO A 109 -7.14 3.24 -2.71
C PRO A 109 -5.61 3.09 -2.65
N ILE A 110 -5.08 2.45 -1.60
CA ILE A 110 -3.64 2.29 -1.38
C ILE A 110 -3.06 1.30 -2.38
N GLN A 111 -3.60 0.08 -2.47
CA GLN A 111 -3.13 -0.93 -3.43
C GLN A 111 -3.33 -0.47 -4.88
N GLY A 112 -4.47 0.17 -5.15
CA GLY A 112 -4.75 0.70 -6.47
C GLY A 112 -3.76 1.79 -6.89
N THR A 113 -3.44 2.71 -5.98
CA THR A 113 -2.44 3.76 -6.22
C THR A 113 -1.05 3.16 -6.46
N SER A 114 -0.63 2.16 -5.69
CA SER A 114 0.62 1.45 -5.92
C SER A 114 0.67 0.81 -7.31
N ALA A 115 -0.41 0.16 -7.73
CA ALA A 115 -0.51 -0.42 -9.07
C ALA A 115 -0.50 0.64 -10.19
N ASP A 116 -1.09 1.81 -9.96
CA ASP A 116 -1.06 2.91 -10.92
C ASP A 116 0.37 3.49 -11.03
N LEU A 117 1.09 3.64 -9.92
CA LEU A 117 2.47 4.11 -9.90
C LEU A 117 3.40 3.23 -10.74
N ILE A 118 3.31 1.91 -10.59
CA ILE A 118 4.12 0.98 -11.39
C ILE A 118 3.80 1.11 -12.89
N LYS A 119 2.53 1.23 -13.26
CA LYS A 119 2.13 1.43 -14.66
C LYS A 119 2.67 2.75 -15.21
N ILE A 120 2.59 3.83 -14.44
CA ILE A 120 3.14 5.13 -14.82
C ILE A 120 4.66 5.03 -14.98
N ALA A 121 5.33 4.33 -14.06
CA ALA A 121 6.77 4.10 -14.13
C ALA A 121 7.15 3.37 -15.44
N ILE A 122 6.45 2.28 -15.75
CA ILE A 122 6.69 1.51 -16.99
C ILE A 122 6.54 2.42 -18.21
N LEU A 123 5.46 3.18 -18.31
CA LEU A 123 5.21 4.08 -19.44
C LEU A 123 6.31 5.15 -19.58
N ARG A 124 6.68 5.80 -18.47
CA ARG A 124 7.73 6.85 -18.50
C ARG A 124 9.10 6.30 -18.84
N VAL A 125 9.43 5.10 -18.37
CA VAL A 125 10.69 4.43 -18.73
C VAL A 125 10.68 4.04 -20.21
N ASP A 126 9.57 3.50 -20.73
CA ASP A 126 9.45 3.17 -22.15
C ASP A 126 9.58 4.40 -23.05
N GLU A 127 8.92 5.51 -22.71
CA GLU A 127 9.06 6.79 -23.39
C GLU A 127 10.52 7.31 -23.37
N TYR A 128 11.20 7.20 -22.23
CA TYR A 128 12.61 7.57 -22.09
C TYR A 128 13.50 6.72 -22.99
N LEU A 129 13.34 5.38 -22.96
CA LEU A 129 14.11 4.46 -23.79
C LEU A 129 13.87 4.69 -25.28
N ALA A 130 12.62 4.97 -25.68
CA ALA A 130 12.28 5.31 -27.07
C ALA A 130 12.94 6.62 -27.53
N LYS A 131 12.84 7.66 -26.71
CA LYS A 131 13.42 8.99 -27.00
C LYS A 131 14.93 8.92 -27.18
N HIS A 132 15.61 8.09 -26.41
CA HIS A 132 17.07 7.93 -26.46
C HIS A 132 17.53 6.77 -27.36
N LYS A 133 16.60 6.11 -28.09
CA LYS A 133 16.87 4.98 -29.01
C LYS A 133 17.57 3.81 -28.32
N LEU A 134 17.19 3.52 -27.07
CA LEU A 134 17.82 2.53 -26.20
C LEU A 134 17.07 1.17 -26.18
N GLN A 135 15.94 1.00 -26.90
CA GLN A 135 15.09 -0.21 -26.84
C GLN A 135 15.82 -1.50 -27.21
N ASN A 136 16.92 -1.41 -27.97
CA ASN A 136 17.76 -2.54 -28.32
C ASN A 136 18.87 -2.82 -27.29
N SER A 137 19.07 -1.94 -26.33
CA SER A 137 20.13 -2.03 -25.31
C SER A 137 19.62 -2.19 -23.91
N VAL A 138 18.41 -1.69 -23.63
CA VAL A 138 17.70 -1.83 -22.35
C VAL A 138 16.28 -2.30 -22.63
N ARG A 139 15.89 -3.39 -22.04
CA ARG A 139 14.59 -4.02 -22.29
C ARG A 139 13.92 -4.38 -20.97
N LEU A 140 12.68 -3.90 -20.74
CA LEU A 140 11.85 -4.37 -19.64
C LEU A 140 11.43 -5.83 -19.93
N VAL A 141 11.79 -6.74 -19.05
CA VAL A 141 11.55 -8.19 -19.23
C VAL A 141 10.38 -8.66 -18.39
N LEU A 142 10.29 -8.18 -17.14
CA LEU A 142 9.34 -8.69 -16.17
C LEU A 142 9.00 -7.63 -15.13
N GLN A 143 7.75 -7.64 -14.68
CA GLN A 143 7.29 -6.98 -13.45
C GLN A 143 7.00 -8.04 -12.40
N VAL A 144 7.60 -7.90 -11.21
CA VAL A 144 7.34 -8.76 -10.05
C VAL A 144 6.88 -7.86 -8.90
N HIS A 145 5.57 -7.91 -8.56
CA HIS A 145 4.96 -7.04 -7.55
C HIS A 145 5.23 -5.55 -7.82
N ASP A 146 6.15 -4.94 -7.07
CA ASP A 146 6.59 -3.55 -7.11
C ASP A 146 7.99 -3.36 -7.71
N GLU A 147 8.57 -4.43 -8.25
CA GLU A 147 9.87 -4.43 -8.90
C GLU A 147 9.75 -4.54 -10.43
N LEU A 148 10.64 -3.85 -11.15
CA LEU A 148 10.81 -3.97 -12.60
C LEU A 148 12.17 -4.58 -12.90
N VAL A 149 12.16 -5.65 -13.68
CA VAL A 149 13.37 -6.37 -14.09
C VAL A 149 13.71 -6.00 -15.53
N PHE A 150 14.92 -5.51 -15.73
CA PHE A 150 15.44 -5.14 -17.04
C PHE A 150 16.59 -6.04 -17.48
N GLU A 151 16.59 -6.40 -18.75
CA GLU A 151 17.76 -6.91 -19.45
C GLU A 151 18.54 -5.74 -20.03
N VAL A 152 19.83 -5.63 -19.69
CA VAL A 152 20.68 -4.50 -20.06
C VAL A 152 21.95 -5.03 -20.71
N LYS A 153 22.32 -4.48 -21.86
CA LYS A 153 23.63 -4.77 -22.49
C LYS A 153 24.76 -4.26 -21.61
N LYS A 154 25.91 -4.97 -21.61
CA LYS A 154 27.07 -4.67 -20.76
C LYS A 154 27.72 -3.32 -21.04
N ASP A 155 27.56 -2.81 -22.23
CA ASP A 155 28.11 -1.54 -22.71
C ASP A 155 27.21 -0.32 -22.44
N VAL A 156 26.06 -0.52 -21.79
CA VAL A 156 25.17 0.58 -21.41
C VAL A 156 25.81 1.40 -20.27
N GLU A 157 25.86 2.70 -20.45
CA GLU A 157 26.39 3.62 -19.45
C GLU A 157 25.56 3.58 -18.15
N GLN A 158 26.25 3.62 -17.00
CA GLN A 158 25.60 3.64 -15.68
C GLN A 158 24.58 4.78 -15.55
N LYS A 159 24.86 5.93 -16.17
CA LYS A 159 23.92 7.06 -16.19
C LYS A 159 22.53 6.71 -16.68
N ILE A 160 22.39 5.81 -17.66
CA ILE A 160 21.08 5.38 -18.17
C ILE A 160 20.29 4.64 -17.09
N LEU A 161 20.95 3.82 -16.29
CA LEU A 161 20.33 3.11 -15.17
C LEU A 161 19.91 4.08 -14.06
N ASP A 162 20.76 5.07 -13.77
CA ASP A 162 20.47 6.12 -12.80
C ASP A 162 19.27 6.98 -13.24
N ASP A 163 19.18 7.32 -14.52
CA ASP A 163 18.05 8.05 -15.10
C ASP A 163 16.75 7.25 -14.99
N ILE A 164 16.76 5.94 -15.23
CA ILE A 164 15.60 5.05 -15.06
C ILE A 164 15.15 5.05 -13.58
N ILE A 165 16.08 4.94 -12.64
CA ILE A 165 15.78 4.99 -11.21
C ILE A 165 15.12 6.32 -10.84
N GLU A 166 15.65 7.44 -11.34
CA GLU A 166 15.10 8.78 -11.09
C GLU A 166 13.70 8.96 -11.70
N ILE A 167 13.45 8.40 -12.89
CA ILE A 167 12.12 8.38 -13.52
C ILE A 167 11.13 7.65 -12.61
N MET A 168 11.49 6.47 -12.10
CA MET A 168 10.64 5.69 -11.22
C MET A 168 10.33 6.45 -9.91
N LYS A 169 11.33 7.06 -9.28
CA LYS A 169 11.17 7.87 -8.06
C LYS A 169 10.22 9.06 -8.23
N LYS A 170 10.18 9.65 -9.43
CA LYS A 170 9.37 10.83 -9.75
C LYS A 170 7.95 10.50 -10.25
N CYS A 171 7.50 9.26 -10.14
CA CYS A 171 6.14 8.88 -10.55
C CYS A 171 5.06 9.40 -9.60
N ILE A 172 5.40 9.67 -8.34
CA ILE A 172 4.48 10.30 -7.38
C ILE A 172 4.46 11.81 -7.63
N PRO A 173 3.28 12.43 -7.80
CA PRO A 173 3.19 13.88 -7.88
C PRO A 173 3.77 14.54 -6.61
N GLY A 174 4.63 15.57 -6.78
CA GLY A 174 5.40 16.17 -5.67
C GLY A 174 4.57 16.78 -4.53
N ASP A 175 3.28 17.03 -4.76
CA ASP A 175 2.38 17.61 -3.75
C ASP A 175 1.85 16.59 -2.73
N PHE A 176 2.02 15.30 -2.97
CA PHE A 176 1.55 14.23 -2.08
C PHE A 176 2.56 13.73 -1.05
N LEU A 177 3.81 14.17 -1.13
CA LEU A 177 4.90 13.79 -0.21
C LEU A 177 5.30 14.90 0.77
N LYS A 178 4.49 15.96 0.87
CA LYS A 178 4.72 17.06 1.82
C LYS A 178 4.01 16.85 3.14
#